data_23a97704dca176e39205ea092aef4297
#
_entry.id   23a97704dca176e39205ea092aef4297
#
_cell.length_a   1.000
_cell.length_b   1.000
_cell.length_c   1.000
_cell.angle_alpha   90.00
_cell.angle_beta   90.00
_cell.angle_gamma   90.00
#
_symmetry.space_group_name_H-M   'P 1'
#
loop_
_entity.id
_entity.type
_entity.pdbx_description
1 polymer ?
#
loop_
_entity_poly.entity_id
_entity_poly.type
_entity_poly.pdbx_seq_one_letter_code
_entity_poly.pdbx_strand_id
1 'polypeptide(L)'
;MKVYHGKSVFGGIAIGKTAVYQKSEQQVKRVKTEDSDGEWARYQAAREASIEQLGELYDKACREVGEANAAIFEIHQMMLEDDDYNESVENIIRTQQVNAEYAVATTGDNFSQMFAAMDDDYMRGRAADVRDISERVLNNLSGAGKTGVTMDEPVIILADDLAPSETVQLDKDKVLSFVTVHGSTNSHTAILARTMAIPALIGTDIPLDETTDGVPAVVDGSDGTIYVDPDEETMALMQEKKRADEEKKALLQQLKGKENKTIDGKKIMLYANIGNIKDLAAVIQNDAGGIGLFRSEFLYLEKEDYPTEEEQFKVYKTAVETMAGKNVIIRTLDIGADKQCAYFNMEHEENPALGYRAIRICLTQIDVFKTQLRALFRASAYGKLSIMYPMITSLWEVRKIKEIVEEVKAELDEQGIAYGEPKQGIMIETPAAVMVSGELAKEVDFFSIGTNDLTQYTLAVDRQNPKLDRFFDPHHPAILAMIRMVVENAHKAGIWAGICGELGADTSLTKEFLAMGVDELSVSAGSILPIRKIILETDLSQYGKDIK
;
A
#
# COMPACT_ATOMS: atom_id res chain seq x y z
N MET A 1 -16.74 -31.48 -7.74
CA MET A 1 -16.43 -30.09 -7.32
C MET A 1 -16.17 -30.04 -5.82
N LYS A 2 -15.08 -29.37 -5.41
CA LYS A 2 -14.78 -29.00 -4.00
C LYS A 2 -14.68 -27.48 -3.95
N VAL A 3 -15.11 -26.90 -2.82
CA VAL A 3 -15.14 -25.44 -2.63
C VAL A 3 -14.38 -25.09 -1.36
N TYR A 4 -13.45 -24.13 -1.47
CA TYR A 4 -12.67 -23.63 -0.33
C TYR A 4 -12.81 -22.10 -0.28
N HIS A 5 -12.66 -21.55 0.92
CA HIS A 5 -12.79 -20.13 1.17
C HIS A 5 -11.51 -19.56 1.76
N GLY A 6 -11.24 -18.31 1.40
CA GLY A 6 -10.10 -17.55 1.92
C GLY A 6 -10.41 -16.05 1.94
N LYS A 7 -9.49 -15.29 2.49
CA LYS A 7 -9.59 -13.83 2.48
C LYS A 7 -9.15 -13.30 1.12
N SER A 8 -9.98 -12.50 0.47
CA SER A 8 -9.64 -11.81 -0.78
C SER A 8 -8.48 -10.83 -0.59
N VAL A 9 -7.52 -10.91 -1.47
CA VAL A 9 -6.41 -9.94 -1.61
C VAL A 9 -6.63 -9.03 -2.80
N PHE A 10 -7.10 -9.60 -3.91
CA PHE A 10 -7.43 -8.89 -5.14
C PHE A 10 -8.57 -9.60 -5.86
N GLY A 11 -9.56 -8.80 -6.30
CA GLY A 11 -10.77 -9.28 -6.94
C GLY A 11 -10.55 -9.70 -8.40
N GLY A 12 -11.59 -10.34 -8.97
CA GLY A 12 -11.60 -10.83 -10.34
C GLY A 12 -11.71 -12.34 -10.41
N ILE A 13 -11.78 -12.88 -11.64
CA ILE A 13 -11.97 -14.32 -11.87
C ILE A 13 -10.79 -14.87 -12.65
N ALA A 14 -10.11 -15.86 -12.08
CA ALA A 14 -9.10 -16.66 -12.75
C ALA A 14 -9.64 -18.06 -13.01
N ILE A 15 -9.46 -18.56 -14.23
CA ILE A 15 -9.86 -19.90 -14.67
C ILE A 15 -8.63 -20.56 -15.27
N GLY A 16 -8.22 -21.72 -14.74
CA GLY A 16 -7.07 -22.45 -15.22
C GLY A 16 -6.87 -23.74 -14.45
N LYS A 17 -5.75 -24.41 -14.70
CA LYS A 17 -5.32 -25.54 -13.88
C LYS A 17 -4.58 -25.04 -12.65
N THR A 18 -4.66 -25.77 -11.59
CA THR A 18 -3.86 -25.57 -10.39
C THR A 18 -2.43 -26.08 -10.59
N ALA A 19 -1.49 -25.49 -9.87
CA ALA A 19 -0.14 -26.01 -9.70
C ALA A 19 0.24 -25.86 -8.23
N VAL A 20 0.43 -26.98 -7.55
CA VAL A 20 0.83 -26.99 -6.15
C VAL A 20 2.32 -26.69 -6.05
N TYR A 21 2.62 -25.55 -5.43
CA TYR A 21 3.99 -25.20 -5.10
C TYR A 21 4.38 -25.87 -3.77
N GLN A 22 5.11 -26.97 -3.87
CA GLN A 22 5.64 -27.65 -2.69
C GLN A 22 7.10 -27.22 -2.48
N LYS A 23 7.37 -26.73 -1.27
CA LYS A 23 8.76 -26.62 -0.81
C LYS A 23 9.33 -28.03 -0.71
N SER A 24 10.48 -28.26 -1.32
CA SER A 24 11.20 -29.49 -1.08
C SER A 24 11.73 -29.47 0.35
N GLU A 25 11.03 -30.08 1.29
CA GLU A 25 11.59 -30.33 2.62
C GLU A 25 12.83 -31.21 2.47
N GLN A 26 13.99 -30.58 2.44
CA GLN A 26 15.24 -31.31 2.55
C GLN A 26 15.35 -31.86 3.97
N GLN A 27 15.22 -33.17 4.13
CA GLN A 27 15.53 -33.81 5.40
C GLN A 27 17.04 -33.67 5.68
N VAL A 28 17.38 -32.65 6.42
CA VAL A 28 18.77 -32.43 6.86
C VAL A 28 19.15 -33.52 7.86
N LYS A 29 20.13 -34.33 7.49
CA LYS A 29 20.66 -35.40 8.36
C LYS A 29 21.86 -34.88 9.13
N ARG A 30 21.87 -35.14 10.43
CA ARG A 30 23.04 -34.92 11.26
C ARG A 30 24.11 -35.97 10.94
N VAL A 31 25.20 -35.54 10.33
CA VAL A 31 26.34 -36.40 10.01
C VAL A 31 27.54 -35.93 10.79
N LYS A 32 28.21 -36.85 11.51
CA LYS A 32 29.47 -36.54 12.18
C LYS A 32 30.61 -36.47 11.17
N THR A 33 31.46 -35.47 11.34
CA THR A 33 32.68 -35.26 10.55
C THR A 33 33.88 -35.07 11.45
N GLU A 34 35.04 -35.51 11.01
CA GLU A 34 36.34 -35.21 11.65
C GLU A 34 36.99 -33.99 10.98
N ASP A 35 36.53 -33.57 9.81
CA ASP A 35 37.00 -32.43 9.04
C ASP A 35 36.10 -31.20 9.21
N SER A 36 36.17 -30.59 10.40
CA SER A 36 35.42 -29.37 10.69
C SER A 36 35.87 -28.16 9.85
N ASP A 37 37.15 -28.12 9.44
CA ASP A 37 37.64 -27.04 8.58
C ASP A 37 37.10 -27.16 7.14
N GLY A 38 37.01 -28.37 6.63
CA GLY A 38 36.38 -28.65 5.33
C GLY A 38 34.89 -28.32 5.32
N GLU A 39 34.15 -28.65 6.37
CA GLU A 39 32.73 -28.31 6.50
C GLU A 39 32.51 -26.78 6.62
N TRP A 40 33.37 -26.10 7.35
CA TRP A 40 33.33 -24.64 7.43
C TRP A 40 33.60 -24.00 6.05
N ALA A 41 34.60 -24.48 5.32
CA ALA A 41 34.88 -24.00 3.98
C ALA A 41 33.70 -24.24 3.00
N ARG A 42 33.01 -25.39 3.12
CA ARG A 42 31.77 -25.68 2.34
C ARG A 42 30.67 -24.67 2.66
N TYR A 43 30.46 -24.38 3.95
CA TYR A 43 29.49 -23.37 4.38
C TYR A 43 29.83 -22.00 3.80
N GLN A 44 31.08 -21.55 3.91
CA GLN A 44 31.50 -20.24 3.38
C GLN A 44 31.23 -20.12 1.88
N ALA A 45 31.58 -21.15 1.11
CA ALA A 45 31.33 -21.17 -0.34
C ALA A 45 29.81 -21.13 -0.65
N ALA A 46 28.99 -21.87 0.10
CA ALA A 46 27.54 -21.87 -0.07
C ALA A 46 26.90 -20.54 0.32
N ARG A 47 27.42 -19.88 1.38
CA ARG A 47 27.01 -18.54 1.82
C ARG A 47 27.31 -17.50 0.73
N GLU A 48 28.53 -17.48 0.20
CA GLU A 48 28.93 -16.55 -0.86
C GLU A 48 28.06 -16.72 -2.11
N ALA A 49 27.83 -17.96 -2.54
CA ALA A 49 26.91 -18.25 -3.65
C ALA A 49 25.47 -17.78 -3.36
N SER A 50 25.03 -17.88 -2.11
CA SER A 50 23.70 -17.40 -1.70
C SER A 50 23.60 -15.88 -1.76
N ILE A 51 24.63 -15.17 -1.33
CA ILE A 51 24.72 -13.70 -1.41
C ILE A 51 24.71 -13.21 -2.87
N GLU A 52 25.48 -13.88 -3.75
CA GLU A 52 25.48 -13.57 -5.18
C GLU A 52 24.09 -13.78 -5.81
N GLN A 53 23.45 -14.91 -5.53
CA GLN A 53 22.07 -15.18 -5.99
C GLN A 53 21.05 -14.14 -5.49
N LEU A 54 21.17 -13.69 -4.24
CA LEU A 54 20.31 -12.63 -3.71
C LEU A 54 20.54 -11.29 -4.43
N GLY A 55 21.78 -10.98 -4.82
CA GLY A 55 22.08 -9.82 -5.66
C GLY A 55 21.42 -9.90 -7.05
N GLU A 56 21.45 -11.08 -7.71
CA GLU A 56 20.73 -11.27 -8.98
C GLU A 56 19.21 -11.10 -8.81
N LEU A 57 18.65 -11.60 -7.70
CA LEU A 57 17.23 -11.45 -7.38
C LEU A 57 16.85 -10.00 -7.08
N TYR A 58 17.73 -9.25 -6.40
CA TYR A 58 17.56 -7.81 -6.18
C TYR A 58 17.46 -7.07 -7.51
N ASP A 59 18.42 -7.29 -8.41
CA ASP A 59 18.43 -6.66 -9.73
C ASP A 59 17.17 -7.01 -10.56
N LYS A 60 16.70 -8.25 -10.47
CA LYS A 60 15.47 -8.69 -11.13
C LYS A 60 14.25 -8.01 -10.51
N ALA A 61 14.15 -8.02 -9.19
CA ALA A 61 13.05 -7.41 -8.45
C ALA A 61 12.98 -5.89 -8.68
N CYS A 62 14.11 -5.18 -8.72
CA CYS A 62 14.16 -3.75 -9.05
C CYS A 62 13.48 -3.45 -10.39
N ARG A 63 13.73 -4.28 -11.40
CA ARG A 63 13.13 -4.12 -12.73
C ARG A 63 11.64 -4.44 -12.77
N GLU A 64 11.20 -5.42 -11.97
CA GLU A 64 9.86 -6.00 -12.07
C GLU A 64 8.84 -5.44 -11.09
N VAL A 65 9.26 -5.17 -9.84
CA VAL A 65 8.36 -4.74 -8.75
C VAL A 65 8.84 -3.47 -8.06
N GLY A 66 9.99 -2.92 -8.48
CA GLY A 66 10.57 -1.68 -7.99
C GLY A 66 11.47 -1.85 -6.76
N GLU A 67 12.35 -0.85 -6.55
CA GLU A 67 13.45 -0.86 -5.58
C GLU A 67 12.98 -1.08 -4.12
N ALA A 68 11.87 -0.45 -3.73
CA ALA A 68 11.32 -0.62 -2.37
C ALA A 68 10.91 -2.07 -2.05
N ASN A 69 10.41 -2.82 -3.04
CA ASN A 69 10.07 -4.23 -2.86
C ASN A 69 11.29 -5.14 -3.03
N ALA A 70 12.32 -4.66 -3.73
CA ALA A 70 13.59 -5.37 -3.90
C ALA A 70 14.48 -5.30 -2.65
N ALA A 71 14.33 -4.27 -1.82
CA ALA A 71 15.16 -4.05 -0.62
C ALA A 71 15.20 -5.25 0.35
N ILE A 72 14.19 -6.12 0.33
CA ILE A 72 14.20 -7.37 1.10
C ILE A 72 15.41 -8.26 0.78
N PHE A 73 15.88 -8.26 -0.46
CA PHE A 73 17.04 -9.07 -0.85
C PHE A 73 18.36 -8.49 -0.33
N GLU A 74 18.48 -7.16 -0.19
CA GLU A 74 19.62 -6.53 0.49
C GLU A 74 19.63 -6.90 1.97
N ILE A 75 18.46 -6.87 2.63
CA ILE A 75 18.35 -7.31 4.02
C ILE A 75 18.74 -8.78 4.17
N HIS A 76 18.32 -9.65 3.24
CA HIS A 76 18.72 -11.06 3.25
C HIS A 76 20.24 -11.24 3.08
N GLN A 77 20.89 -10.42 2.22
CA GLN A 77 22.35 -10.42 2.12
C GLN A 77 23.00 -10.00 3.44
N MET A 78 22.53 -8.90 4.04
CA MET A 78 23.04 -8.42 5.35
C MET A 78 22.87 -9.48 6.45
N MET A 79 21.73 -10.21 6.48
CA MET A 79 21.52 -11.29 7.45
C MET A 79 22.47 -12.47 7.24
N LEU A 80 22.87 -12.78 6.00
CA LEU A 80 23.89 -13.79 5.71
C LEU A 80 25.31 -13.30 6.02
N GLU A 81 25.54 -11.99 6.06
CA GLU A 81 26.81 -11.38 6.46
C GLU A 81 26.92 -11.16 7.96
N ASP A 82 25.82 -11.29 8.71
CA ASP A 82 25.74 -11.07 10.14
C ASP A 82 26.67 -12.01 10.92
N ASP A 83 27.50 -11.42 11.80
CA ASP A 83 28.51 -12.14 12.56
C ASP A 83 27.89 -13.16 13.51
N ASP A 84 26.78 -12.82 14.20
CA ASP A 84 26.14 -13.71 15.18
C ASP A 84 25.59 -14.98 14.51
N TYR A 85 24.98 -14.83 13.32
CA TYR A 85 24.51 -15.95 12.53
C TYR A 85 25.68 -16.85 12.08
N ASN A 86 26.74 -16.26 11.55
CA ASN A 86 27.92 -16.98 11.06
C ASN A 86 28.68 -17.68 12.19
N GLU A 87 28.89 -16.99 13.34
CA GLU A 87 29.54 -17.60 14.51
C GLU A 87 28.71 -18.76 15.07
N SER A 88 27.40 -18.68 15.05
CA SER A 88 26.53 -19.78 15.47
C SER A 88 26.72 -21.01 14.59
N VAL A 89 26.78 -20.86 13.27
CA VAL A 89 27.04 -21.98 12.33
C VAL A 89 28.41 -22.56 12.56
N GLU A 90 29.46 -21.73 12.66
CA GLU A 90 30.84 -22.17 12.92
C GLU A 90 30.96 -22.92 14.24
N ASN A 91 30.37 -22.39 15.30
CA ASN A 91 30.39 -23.03 16.62
C ASN A 91 29.76 -24.43 16.59
N ILE A 92 28.61 -24.60 15.93
CA ILE A 92 27.94 -25.90 15.80
C ILE A 92 28.82 -26.89 15.01
N ILE A 93 29.40 -26.46 13.87
CA ILE A 93 30.30 -27.32 13.09
C ILE A 93 31.50 -27.77 13.95
N ARG A 94 32.19 -26.84 14.61
CA ARG A 94 33.41 -27.11 15.33
C ARG A 94 33.21 -27.86 16.65
N THR A 95 32.22 -27.46 17.45
CA THR A 95 32.01 -28.04 18.77
C THR A 95 31.28 -29.38 18.74
N GLN A 96 30.33 -29.54 17.79
CA GLN A 96 29.56 -30.78 17.66
C GLN A 96 30.16 -31.73 16.61
N GLN A 97 31.15 -31.31 15.83
CA GLN A 97 31.80 -32.07 14.76
C GLN A 97 30.74 -32.64 13.78
N VAL A 98 29.94 -31.77 13.19
CA VAL A 98 28.83 -32.11 12.30
C VAL A 98 28.96 -31.41 10.96
N ASN A 99 28.23 -31.92 9.97
CA ASN A 99 28.16 -31.35 8.62
C ASN A 99 27.51 -29.96 8.58
N ALA A 100 27.89 -29.17 7.60
CA ALA A 100 27.44 -27.80 7.40
C ALA A 100 25.91 -27.68 7.28
N GLU A 101 25.27 -28.63 6.59
CA GLU A 101 23.80 -28.64 6.44
C GLU A 101 23.07 -28.69 7.78
N TYR A 102 23.54 -29.55 8.71
CA TYR A 102 22.94 -29.64 10.03
C TYR A 102 23.18 -28.37 10.86
N ALA A 103 24.37 -27.78 10.74
CA ALA A 103 24.69 -26.55 11.44
C ALA A 103 23.81 -25.38 10.96
N VAL A 104 23.66 -25.21 9.65
CA VAL A 104 22.80 -24.16 9.04
C VAL A 104 21.34 -24.35 9.42
N ALA A 105 20.80 -25.57 9.31
CA ALA A 105 19.41 -25.85 9.68
C ALA A 105 19.14 -25.53 11.14
N THR A 106 20.06 -25.97 12.05
CA THR A 106 19.92 -25.72 13.49
C THR A 106 20.02 -24.23 13.83
N THR A 107 20.94 -23.50 13.20
CA THR A 107 21.07 -22.06 13.37
C THR A 107 19.82 -21.33 12.85
N GLY A 108 19.36 -21.66 11.67
CA GLY A 108 18.14 -21.10 11.08
C GLY A 108 16.92 -21.29 11.96
N ASP A 109 16.72 -22.50 12.49
CA ASP A 109 15.62 -22.81 13.42
C ASP A 109 15.72 -21.97 14.70
N ASN A 110 16.91 -21.88 15.30
CA ASN A 110 17.12 -21.14 16.54
C ASN A 110 16.83 -19.65 16.35
N PHE A 111 17.40 -19.03 15.32
CA PHE A 111 17.18 -17.61 15.03
C PHE A 111 15.73 -17.32 14.63
N SER A 112 15.13 -18.18 13.81
CA SER A 112 13.70 -18.05 13.46
C SER A 112 12.79 -18.11 14.68
N GLN A 113 13.03 -19.04 15.62
CA GLN A 113 12.27 -19.13 16.86
C GLN A 113 12.51 -17.91 17.77
N MET A 114 13.74 -17.41 17.84
CA MET A 114 14.07 -16.21 18.60
C MET A 114 13.31 -15.00 18.08
N PHE A 115 13.30 -14.75 16.76
CA PHE A 115 12.55 -13.66 16.15
C PHE A 115 11.03 -13.83 16.32
N ALA A 116 10.52 -15.06 16.16
CA ALA A 116 9.09 -15.35 16.33
C ALA A 116 8.58 -15.12 17.76
N ALA A 117 9.48 -15.18 18.77
CA ALA A 117 9.17 -14.95 20.17
C ALA A 117 9.26 -13.47 20.60
N MET A 118 9.66 -12.55 19.72
CA MET A 118 9.75 -11.12 20.02
C MET A 118 8.38 -10.46 20.06
N ASP A 119 8.20 -9.46 20.91
CA ASP A 119 6.94 -8.73 21.05
C ASP A 119 6.68 -7.75 19.88
N ASP A 120 7.70 -7.39 19.11
CA ASP A 120 7.63 -6.49 17.96
C ASP A 120 7.17 -7.22 16.70
N ASP A 121 6.09 -6.75 16.06
CA ASP A 121 5.50 -7.37 14.85
C ASP A 121 6.46 -7.37 13.65
N TYR A 122 7.28 -6.33 13.51
CA TYR A 122 8.28 -6.24 12.44
C TYR A 122 9.36 -7.30 12.64
N MET A 123 9.88 -7.43 13.87
CA MET A 123 10.89 -8.44 14.20
C MET A 123 10.32 -9.86 14.09
N ARG A 124 9.06 -10.10 14.49
CA ARG A 124 8.40 -11.39 14.26
C ARG A 124 8.35 -11.77 12.77
N GLY A 125 8.14 -10.79 11.90
CA GLY A 125 8.16 -11.00 10.44
C GLY A 125 9.51 -11.54 9.94
N ARG A 126 10.62 -11.16 10.59
CA ARG A 126 11.97 -11.63 10.23
C ARG A 126 12.22 -13.12 10.44
N ALA A 127 11.38 -13.79 11.22
CA ALA A 127 11.46 -15.25 11.38
C ALA A 127 11.30 -16.00 10.04
N ALA A 128 10.49 -15.47 9.12
CA ALA A 128 10.34 -16.03 7.77
C ALA A 128 11.58 -15.76 6.90
N ASP A 129 12.17 -14.57 7.03
CA ASP A 129 13.37 -14.17 6.29
C ASP A 129 14.58 -15.07 6.67
N VAL A 130 14.77 -15.34 7.97
CA VAL A 130 15.82 -16.28 8.44
C VAL A 130 15.64 -17.66 7.82
N ARG A 131 14.42 -18.15 7.72
CA ARG A 131 14.14 -19.44 7.07
C ARG A 131 14.49 -19.42 5.59
N ASP A 132 14.12 -18.37 4.87
CA ASP A 132 14.41 -18.22 3.43
C ASP A 132 15.93 -18.23 3.16
N ILE A 133 16.72 -17.44 3.92
CA ILE A 133 18.18 -17.40 3.74
C ILE A 133 18.83 -18.74 4.11
N SER A 134 18.39 -19.37 5.21
CA SER A 134 18.94 -20.66 5.64
C SER A 134 18.63 -21.76 4.62
N GLU A 135 17.40 -21.81 4.08
CA GLU A 135 17.01 -22.75 3.03
C GLU A 135 17.84 -22.55 1.75
N ARG A 136 18.12 -21.30 1.38
CA ARG A 136 18.99 -20.98 0.24
C ARG A 136 20.40 -21.53 0.42
N VAL A 137 21.00 -21.34 1.59
CA VAL A 137 22.33 -21.90 1.89
C VAL A 137 22.31 -23.42 1.86
N LEU A 138 21.27 -24.05 2.41
CA LEU A 138 21.08 -25.52 2.35
C LEU A 138 20.99 -26.04 0.91
N ASN A 139 20.26 -25.32 0.04
CA ASN A 139 20.16 -25.67 -1.38
C ASN A 139 21.53 -25.60 -2.09
N ASN A 140 22.34 -24.59 -1.78
CA ASN A 140 23.70 -24.47 -2.31
C ASN A 140 24.65 -25.54 -1.75
N LEU A 141 24.52 -25.91 -0.46
CA LEU A 141 25.29 -27.02 0.14
C LEU A 141 24.99 -28.36 -0.47
N SER A 142 23.71 -28.64 -0.76
CA SER A 142 23.25 -29.93 -1.30
C SER A 142 23.46 -30.08 -2.81
N GLY A 143 23.81 -28.99 -3.52
CA GLY A 143 23.89 -28.97 -4.97
C GLY A 143 22.54 -29.21 -5.66
N ALA A 144 21.44 -29.01 -4.91
CA ALA A 144 20.09 -29.07 -5.47
C ALA A 144 19.92 -27.90 -6.44
N GLY A 145 19.74 -28.19 -7.73
CA GLY A 145 19.53 -27.19 -8.77
C GLY A 145 18.28 -26.34 -8.47
N LYS A 146 18.17 -25.22 -9.20
CA LYS A 146 17.09 -24.23 -9.05
C LYS A 146 15.74 -24.91 -8.85
N THR A 147 15.19 -24.85 -7.65
CA THR A 147 13.81 -25.21 -7.35
C THR A 147 12.92 -24.09 -7.88
N GLY A 148 12.31 -24.31 -9.01
CA GLY A 148 11.31 -23.42 -9.60
C GLY A 148 10.25 -24.29 -10.27
N VAL A 149 8.96 -23.95 -10.11
CA VAL A 149 7.90 -24.59 -10.89
C VAL A 149 8.12 -24.23 -12.34
N THR A 150 8.49 -25.21 -13.16
CA THR A 150 8.46 -25.07 -14.62
C THR A 150 7.01 -25.06 -15.04
N MET A 151 6.49 -23.88 -15.35
CA MET A 151 5.12 -23.71 -15.82
C MET A 151 5.13 -23.75 -17.36
N ASP A 152 4.60 -24.80 -17.96
CA ASP A 152 4.45 -24.87 -19.41
C ASP A 152 3.24 -24.09 -19.92
N GLU A 153 2.19 -23.97 -19.12
CA GLU A 153 0.96 -23.23 -19.39
C GLU A 153 0.60 -22.29 -18.22
N PRO A 154 -0.28 -21.30 -18.43
CA PRO A 154 -0.76 -20.45 -17.35
C PRO A 154 -1.54 -21.23 -16.29
N VAL A 155 -1.19 -21.04 -15.00
CA VAL A 155 -1.71 -21.81 -13.87
C VAL A 155 -2.16 -20.95 -12.70
N ILE A 156 -3.01 -21.53 -11.85
CA ILE A 156 -3.38 -21.05 -10.52
C ILE A 156 -2.40 -21.67 -9.53
N ILE A 157 -1.58 -20.86 -8.87
CA ILE A 157 -0.60 -21.34 -7.90
C ILE A 157 -1.27 -21.59 -6.56
N LEU A 158 -1.16 -22.80 -6.04
CA LEU A 158 -1.52 -23.19 -4.69
C LEU A 158 -0.24 -23.35 -3.88
N ALA A 159 -0.12 -22.67 -2.75
CA ALA A 159 1.06 -22.74 -1.89
C ALA A 159 0.68 -22.65 -0.41
N ASP A 160 1.59 -23.08 0.47
CA ASP A 160 1.44 -22.85 1.90
C ASP A 160 1.56 -21.36 2.20
N ASP A 161 2.70 -20.77 1.88
CA ASP A 161 3.00 -19.34 1.74
C ASP A 161 4.17 -19.25 0.75
N LEU A 162 4.37 -18.09 0.12
CA LEU A 162 5.46 -17.88 -0.82
C LEU A 162 6.44 -16.84 -0.27
N ALA A 163 7.70 -17.24 -0.18
CA ALA A 163 8.79 -16.34 0.20
C ALA A 163 9.06 -15.30 -0.92
N PRO A 164 9.66 -14.16 -0.60
CA PRO A 164 10.05 -13.14 -1.58
C PRO A 164 10.87 -13.71 -2.74
N SER A 165 11.84 -14.55 -2.40
CA SER A 165 12.74 -15.16 -3.36
C SER A 165 12.04 -16.14 -4.32
N GLU A 166 10.97 -16.79 -3.87
CA GLU A 166 10.13 -17.67 -4.67
C GLU A 166 9.25 -16.88 -5.64
N THR A 167 8.63 -15.81 -5.14
CA THR A 167 7.70 -14.98 -5.93
C THR A 167 8.40 -14.28 -7.11
N VAL A 168 9.64 -13.83 -6.93
CA VAL A 168 10.42 -13.16 -7.99
C VAL A 168 10.90 -14.15 -9.07
N GLN A 169 11.00 -15.43 -8.74
CA GLN A 169 11.41 -16.46 -9.71
C GLN A 169 10.26 -16.93 -10.63
N LEU A 170 9.00 -16.66 -10.26
CA LEU A 170 7.85 -17.04 -11.07
C LEU A 170 7.81 -16.30 -12.41
N ASP A 171 7.38 -17.01 -13.45
CA ASP A 171 7.04 -16.40 -14.74
C ASP A 171 5.67 -15.75 -14.64
N LYS A 172 5.66 -14.42 -14.49
CA LYS A 172 4.44 -13.63 -14.25
C LYS A 172 3.39 -13.78 -15.35
N ASP A 173 3.81 -14.03 -16.59
CA ASP A 173 2.90 -14.22 -17.73
C ASP A 173 2.15 -15.55 -17.64
N LYS A 174 2.62 -16.46 -16.79
CA LYS A 174 2.03 -17.78 -16.57
C LYS A 174 1.33 -17.93 -15.22
N VAL A 175 1.23 -16.88 -14.43
CA VAL A 175 0.48 -16.89 -13.16
C VAL A 175 -0.89 -16.28 -13.36
N LEU A 176 -1.96 -17.09 -13.21
CA LEU A 176 -3.35 -16.64 -13.30
C LEU A 176 -3.88 -16.13 -11.95
N SER A 177 -3.44 -16.75 -10.86
CA SER A 177 -3.91 -16.45 -9.51
C SER A 177 -2.96 -17.04 -8.47
N PHE A 178 -2.97 -16.45 -7.26
CA PHE A 178 -2.35 -17.05 -6.08
C PHE A 178 -3.42 -17.46 -5.06
N VAL A 179 -3.28 -18.65 -4.51
CA VAL A 179 -4.11 -19.15 -3.40
C VAL A 179 -3.20 -19.75 -2.36
N THR A 180 -3.14 -19.15 -1.16
CA THR A 180 -2.27 -19.64 -0.08
C THR A 180 -3.06 -20.09 1.13
N VAL A 181 -2.52 -21.10 1.83
CA VAL A 181 -3.08 -21.63 3.08
C VAL A 181 -2.77 -20.68 4.22
N HIS A 182 -1.57 -20.14 4.26
CA HIS A 182 -1.13 -19.14 5.22
C HIS A 182 -0.85 -17.79 4.54
N GLY A 183 -0.49 -16.79 5.32
CA GLY A 183 -0.16 -15.46 4.84
C GLY A 183 -1.11 -14.37 5.37
N SER A 184 -0.69 -13.12 5.19
CA SER A 184 -1.46 -11.93 5.55
C SER A 184 -1.74 -11.06 4.34
N THR A 185 -2.66 -10.11 4.48
CA THR A 185 -2.93 -9.13 3.41
C THR A 185 -1.72 -8.24 3.07
N ASN A 186 -0.69 -8.25 3.90
CA ASN A 186 0.57 -7.54 3.71
C ASN A 186 1.74 -8.48 3.35
N SER A 187 1.48 -9.78 3.12
CA SER A 187 2.50 -10.73 2.67
C SER A 187 3.03 -10.37 1.27
N HIS A 188 4.22 -10.85 0.93
CA HIS A 188 4.82 -10.63 -0.39
C HIS A 188 3.95 -11.16 -1.52
N THR A 189 3.30 -12.31 -1.33
CA THR A 189 2.33 -12.88 -2.26
C THR A 189 1.15 -11.93 -2.50
N ALA A 190 0.64 -11.33 -1.44
CA ALA A 190 -0.46 -10.38 -1.53
C ALA A 190 -0.05 -9.09 -2.26
N ILE A 191 1.15 -8.58 -1.99
CA ILE A 191 1.70 -7.41 -2.69
C ILE A 191 1.90 -7.72 -4.18
N LEU A 192 2.47 -8.86 -4.49
CA LEU A 192 2.68 -9.28 -5.87
C LEU A 192 1.37 -9.43 -6.65
N ALA A 193 0.36 -10.07 -6.07
CA ALA A 193 -0.96 -10.23 -6.68
C ALA A 193 -1.61 -8.86 -7.02
N ARG A 194 -1.52 -7.90 -6.10
CA ARG A 194 -2.00 -6.52 -6.35
C ARG A 194 -1.20 -5.84 -7.45
N THR A 195 0.12 -6.01 -7.47
CA THR A 195 0.99 -5.43 -8.50
C THR A 195 0.68 -6.00 -9.88
N MET A 196 0.43 -7.30 -9.96
CA MET A 196 0.04 -7.98 -11.20
C MET A 196 -1.43 -7.79 -11.57
N ALA A 197 -2.25 -7.23 -10.66
CA ALA A 197 -3.70 -7.09 -10.80
C ALA A 197 -4.41 -8.43 -11.13
N ILE A 198 -3.98 -9.53 -10.49
CA ILE A 198 -4.55 -10.86 -10.63
C ILE A 198 -5.30 -11.29 -9.37
N PRO A 199 -6.37 -12.10 -9.47
CA PRO A 199 -7.08 -12.63 -8.32
C PRO A 199 -6.16 -13.35 -7.35
N ALA A 200 -6.37 -13.15 -6.03
CA ALA A 200 -5.60 -13.87 -5.04
C ALA A 200 -6.37 -14.05 -3.73
N LEU A 201 -6.20 -15.21 -3.11
CA LEU A 201 -6.78 -15.60 -1.84
C LEU A 201 -5.68 -16.01 -0.86
N ILE A 202 -5.86 -15.69 0.41
CA ILE A 202 -4.98 -16.09 1.51
C ILE A 202 -5.79 -16.71 2.64
N GLY A 203 -5.13 -17.51 3.47
CA GLY A 203 -5.79 -18.13 4.63
C GLY A 203 -6.86 -19.13 4.22
N THR A 204 -6.63 -19.90 3.15
CA THR A 204 -7.52 -20.96 2.70
C THR A 204 -7.20 -22.27 3.45
N ASP A 205 -8.19 -23.15 3.53
CA ASP A 205 -8.03 -24.51 4.06
C ASP A 205 -7.85 -25.57 2.97
N ILE A 206 -7.37 -25.14 1.78
CA ILE A 206 -7.16 -26.02 0.63
C ILE A 206 -6.00 -26.98 0.88
N PRO A 207 -6.17 -28.30 0.66
CA PRO A 207 -5.06 -29.23 0.76
C PRO A 207 -4.05 -29.01 -0.39
N LEU A 208 -2.77 -29.12 -0.07
CA LEU A 208 -1.66 -28.98 -1.01
C LEU A 208 -1.11 -30.38 -1.35
N ASP A 209 -1.87 -31.15 -2.10
CA ASP A 209 -1.56 -32.55 -2.44
C ASP A 209 -1.95 -32.91 -3.89
N GLU A 210 -1.73 -34.16 -4.27
CA GLU A 210 -2.06 -34.64 -5.61
C GLU A 210 -3.56 -34.53 -5.98
N THR A 211 -4.46 -34.32 -4.99
CA THR A 211 -5.91 -34.14 -5.25
C THR A 211 -6.26 -32.75 -5.71
N THR A 212 -5.34 -31.80 -5.55
CA THR A 212 -5.50 -30.39 -5.92
C THR A 212 -4.46 -29.92 -6.93
N ASP A 213 -3.49 -30.76 -7.30
CA ASP A 213 -2.46 -30.43 -8.30
C ASP A 213 -2.91 -30.80 -9.71
N GLY A 214 -2.65 -29.92 -10.67
CA GLY A 214 -2.94 -30.14 -12.10
C GLY A 214 -4.43 -30.20 -12.46
N VAL A 215 -5.35 -29.93 -11.54
CA VAL A 215 -6.80 -30.01 -11.78
C VAL A 215 -7.40 -28.68 -12.23
N PRO A 216 -8.48 -28.68 -13.03
CA PRO A 216 -9.19 -27.46 -13.37
C PRO A 216 -9.70 -26.75 -12.10
N ALA A 217 -9.54 -25.44 -12.05
CA ALA A 217 -10.07 -24.64 -10.95
C ALA A 217 -10.51 -23.25 -11.40
N VAL A 218 -11.36 -22.64 -10.59
CA VAL A 218 -11.79 -21.25 -10.73
C VAL A 218 -11.56 -20.53 -9.40
N VAL A 219 -10.87 -19.40 -9.45
CA VAL A 219 -10.71 -18.50 -8.31
C VAL A 219 -11.58 -17.29 -8.53
N ASP A 220 -12.54 -17.06 -7.64
CA ASP A 220 -13.29 -15.82 -7.53
C ASP A 220 -12.71 -14.97 -6.39
N GLY A 221 -11.79 -14.09 -6.77
CA GLY A 221 -11.14 -13.19 -5.84
C GLY A 221 -12.09 -12.15 -5.23
N SER A 222 -13.26 -11.91 -5.84
CA SER A 222 -14.25 -10.95 -5.31
C SER A 222 -15.03 -11.55 -4.14
N ASP A 223 -15.37 -12.84 -4.23
CA ASP A 223 -16.15 -13.55 -3.20
C ASP A 223 -15.25 -14.33 -2.21
N GLY A 224 -13.93 -14.35 -2.45
CA GLY A 224 -13.00 -15.09 -1.60
C GLY A 224 -13.10 -16.61 -1.74
N THR A 225 -13.45 -17.12 -2.92
CA THR A 225 -13.77 -18.53 -3.12
C THR A 225 -12.91 -19.16 -4.21
N ILE A 226 -12.45 -20.38 -4.00
CA ILE A 226 -11.87 -21.24 -5.04
C ILE A 226 -12.72 -22.50 -5.22
N TYR A 227 -13.04 -22.80 -6.47
CA TYR A 227 -13.73 -24.01 -6.91
C TYR A 227 -12.71 -24.94 -7.57
N VAL A 228 -12.45 -26.09 -6.96
CA VAL A 228 -11.56 -27.12 -7.50
C VAL A 228 -12.39 -28.21 -8.16
N ASP A 229 -12.03 -28.58 -9.37
CA ASP A 229 -12.78 -29.50 -10.24
C ASP A 229 -14.27 -29.08 -10.35
N PRO A 230 -14.52 -27.82 -10.84
CA PRO A 230 -15.88 -27.29 -10.96
C PRO A 230 -16.70 -28.13 -11.96
N ASP A 231 -17.98 -28.31 -11.66
CA ASP A 231 -18.91 -28.89 -12.61
C ASP A 231 -19.21 -27.94 -13.80
N GLU A 232 -19.83 -28.47 -14.85
CA GLU A 232 -20.09 -27.72 -16.07
C GLU A 232 -20.96 -26.46 -15.81
N GLU A 233 -21.90 -26.53 -14.89
CA GLU A 233 -22.78 -25.39 -14.53
C GLU A 233 -21.99 -24.27 -13.86
N THR A 234 -21.17 -24.59 -12.86
CA THR A 234 -20.30 -23.65 -12.16
C THR A 234 -19.26 -23.05 -13.12
N MET A 235 -18.66 -23.87 -13.99
CA MET A 235 -17.69 -23.41 -14.97
C MET A 235 -18.34 -22.40 -15.95
N ALA A 236 -19.52 -22.73 -16.47
CA ALA A 236 -20.26 -21.84 -17.38
C ALA A 236 -20.64 -20.52 -16.73
N LEU A 237 -21.11 -20.57 -15.46
CA LEU A 237 -21.45 -19.38 -14.69
C LEU A 237 -20.23 -18.47 -14.49
N MET A 238 -19.09 -19.05 -14.14
CA MET A 238 -17.87 -18.28 -13.86
C MET A 238 -17.21 -17.75 -15.15
N GLN A 239 -17.31 -18.48 -16.26
CA GLN A 239 -16.90 -17.97 -17.57
C GLN A 239 -17.75 -16.76 -17.99
N GLU A 240 -19.06 -16.81 -17.77
CA GLU A 240 -19.94 -15.68 -18.06
C GLU A 240 -19.64 -14.47 -17.15
N LYS A 241 -19.45 -14.69 -15.85
CA LYS A 241 -19.05 -13.65 -14.90
C LYS A 241 -17.73 -12.99 -15.31
N LYS A 242 -16.71 -13.81 -15.70
CA LYS A 242 -15.42 -13.31 -16.19
C LYS A 242 -15.59 -12.46 -17.45
N ARG A 243 -16.37 -12.95 -18.42
CA ARG A 243 -16.64 -12.21 -19.67
C ARG A 243 -17.33 -10.88 -19.39
N ALA A 244 -18.35 -10.88 -18.52
CA ALA A 244 -19.04 -9.67 -18.12
C ALA A 244 -18.12 -8.65 -17.45
N ASP A 245 -17.19 -9.09 -16.60
CA ASP A 245 -16.17 -8.24 -15.98
C ASP A 245 -15.19 -7.68 -17.01
N GLU A 246 -14.74 -8.47 -17.96
CA GLU A 246 -13.84 -8.04 -19.05
C GLU A 246 -14.55 -7.03 -19.97
N GLU A 247 -15.80 -7.28 -20.35
CA GLU A 247 -16.63 -6.34 -21.12
C GLU A 247 -16.84 -5.03 -20.37
N LYS A 248 -17.13 -5.11 -19.06
CA LYS A 248 -17.25 -3.93 -18.19
C LYS A 248 -15.95 -3.13 -18.14
N LYS A 249 -14.80 -3.80 -17.98
CA LYS A 249 -13.48 -3.15 -18.02
C LYS A 249 -13.23 -2.49 -19.38
N ALA A 250 -13.53 -3.17 -20.48
CA ALA A 250 -13.36 -2.64 -21.83
C ALA A 250 -14.25 -1.41 -22.08
N LEU A 251 -15.52 -1.44 -21.63
CA LEU A 251 -16.43 -0.28 -21.71
C LEU A 251 -15.92 0.90 -20.89
N LEU A 252 -15.36 0.65 -19.69
CA LEU A 252 -14.77 1.70 -18.87
C LEU A 252 -13.57 2.37 -19.55
N GLN A 253 -12.74 1.61 -20.27
CA GLN A 253 -11.61 2.19 -21.03
C GLN A 253 -12.06 3.22 -22.09
N GLN A 254 -13.26 3.08 -22.64
CA GLN A 254 -13.83 4.04 -23.60
C GLN A 254 -14.21 5.39 -22.97
N LEU A 255 -14.20 5.46 -21.64
CA LEU A 255 -14.46 6.70 -20.91
C LEU A 255 -13.22 7.59 -20.76
N LYS A 256 -12.04 7.11 -21.11
CA LYS A 256 -10.82 7.94 -21.11
C LYS A 256 -10.97 9.12 -22.06
N GLY A 257 -10.44 10.27 -21.65
CA GLY A 257 -10.54 11.52 -22.40
C GLY A 257 -11.90 12.23 -22.29
N LYS A 258 -12.91 11.61 -21.67
CA LYS A 258 -14.19 12.29 -21.44
C LYS A 258 -14.10 13.24 -20.25
N GLU A 259 -14.71 14.43 -20.40
CA GLU A 259 -14.82 15.40 -19.31
C GLU A 259 -15.71 14.85 -18.19
N ASN A 260 -15.28 15.00 -16.93
CA ASN A 260 -16.08 14.60 -15.77
C ASN A 260 -17.20 15.60 -15.52
N LYS A 261 -18.32 15.41 -16.18
CA LYS A 261 -19.44 16.32 -16.19
C LYS A 261 -20.77 15.56 -16.12
N THR A 262 -21.65 15.99 -15.23
CA THR A 262 -23.01 15.43 -15.11
C THR A 262 -23.86 15.77 -16.32
N ILE A 263 -24.99 15.09 -16.47
CA ILE A 263 -25.95 15.33 -17.59
C ILE A 263 -26.43 16.78 -17.60
N ASP A 264 -26.72 17.35 -16.45
CA ASP A 264 -27.14 18.73 -16.26
C ASP A 264 -26.02 19.77 -16.32
N GLY A 265 -24.76 19.31 -16.50
CA GLY A 265 -23.64 20.18 -16.84
C GLY A 265 -22.70 20.56 -15.71
N LYS A 266 -22.86 20.03 -14.48
CA LYS A 266 -21.93 20.27 -13.38
C LYS A 266 -20.61 19.53 -13.62
N LYS A 267 -19.49 20.27 -13.61
CA LYS A 267 -18.15 19.71 -13.70
C LYS A 267 -17.70 19.22 -12.32
N ILE A 268 -17.09 18.05 -12.28
CA ILE A 268 -16.56 17.42 -11.07
C ILE A 268 -15.08 17.18 -11.24
N MET A 269 -14.29 17.56 -10.27
CA MET A 269 -12.87 17.22 -10.21
C MET A 269 -12.75 15.76 -9.76
N LEU A 270 -12.25 14.90 -10.64
CA LEU A 270 -12.05 13.49 -10.33
C LEU A 270 -10.53 13.22 -10.35
N TYR A 271 -9.97 13.08 -9.16
CA TYR A 271 -8.53 13.03 -8.91
C TYR A 271 -8.12 11.67 -8.32
N ALA A 272 -6.83 11.38 -8.36
CA ALA A 272 -6.27 10.16 -7.80
C ALA A 272 -5.59 10.39 -6.46
N ASN A 273 -5.66 9.39 -5.58
CA ASN A 273 -4.83 9.27 -4.38
C ASN A 273 -3.57 8.51 -4.71
N ILE A 274 -2.41 8.99 -4.26
CA ILE A 274 -1.13 8.31 -4.39
C ILE A 274 -0.35 8.29 -3.07
N GLY A 275 0.49 7.26 -2.90
CA GLY A 275 1.43 7.14 -1.79
C GLY A 275 2.84 7.56 -2.18
N ASN A 276 3.23 7.33 -3.44
CA ASN A 276 4.58 7.65 -3.94
C ASN A 276 4.54 7.97 -5.44
N ILE A 277 5.69 8.38 -6.00
CA ILE A 277 5.82 8.75 -7.43
C ILE A 277 5.66 7.55 -8.38
N LYS A 278 5.81 6.31 -7.92
CA LYS A 278 5.62 5.11 -8.75
C LYS A 278 4.14 4.94 -9.14
N ASP A 279 3.22 5.46 -8.34
CA ASP A 279 1.78 5.43 -8.61
C ASP A 279 1.38 6.33 -9.79
N LEU A 280 2.23 7.29 -10.21
CA LEU A 280 1.94 8.24 -11.28
C LEU A 280 1.61 7.56 -12.60
N ALA A 281 2.25 6.44 -12.91
CA ALA A 281 1.96 5.68 -14.11
C ALA A 281 0.49 5.19 -14.12
N ALA A 282 0.00 4.65 -13.00
CA ALA A 282 -1.39 4.22 -12.86
C ALA A 282 -2.37 5.39 -12.91
N VAL A 283 -2.01 6.54 -12.35
CA VAL A 283 -2.81 7.78 -12.41
C VAL A 283 -3.03 8.22 -13.85
N ILE A 284 -1.96 8.26 -14.65
CA ILE A 284 -2.01 8.63 -16.08
C ILE A 284 -2.79 7.58 -16.88
N GLN A 285 -2.50 6.29 -16.64
CA GLN A 285 -3.19 5.18 -17.30
C GLN A 285 -4.70 5.21 -17.11
N ASN A 286 -5.18 5.61 -15.94
CA ASN A 286 -6.61 5.71 -15.63
C ASN A 286 -7.20 7.09 -15.94
N ASP A 287 -6.41 7.98 -16.57
CA ASP A 287 -6.86 9.30 -17.01
C ASP A 287 -7.46 10.15 -15.88
N ALA A 288 -6.80 10.16 -14.71
CA ALA A 288 -7.21 11.03 -13.61
C ALA A 288 -7.05 12.51 -13.99
N GLY A 289 -7.96 13.35 -13.51
CA GLY A 289 -7.96 14.79 -13.73
C GLY A 289 -6.85 15.54 -12.98
N GLY A 290 -6.25 14.89 -11.98
CA GLY A 290 -5.22 15.43 -11.11
C GLY A 290 -4.87 14.45 -10.00
N ILE A 291 -4.10 14.88 -9.03
CA ILE A 291 -3.84 14.18 -7.77
C ILE A 291 -4.51 14.99 -6.66
N GLY A 292 -5.49 14.39 -5.97
CA GLY A 292 -6.22 15.03 -4.89
C GLY A 292 -5.66 14.71 -3.50
N LEU A 293 -4.85 13.66 -3.42
CA LEU A 293 -4.09 13.33 -2.21
C LEU A 293 -2.77 12.66 -2.57
N PHE A 294 -1.68 13.39 -2.40
CA PHE A 294 -0.36 12.80 -2.30
C PHE A 294 0.03 12.69 -0.82
N ARG A 295 0.19 11.47 -0.33
CA ARG A 295 0.56 11.16 1.05
C ARG A 295 2.05 11.30 1.23
N SER A 296 2.52 12.46 1.70
CA SER A 296 3.96 12.74 1.82
C SER A 296 4.67 11.97 2.94
N GLU A 297 3.94 11.38 3.87
CA GLU A 297 4.51 10.62 4.99
C GLU A 297 5.36 9.43 4.55
N PHE A 298 5.12 8.85 3.36
CA PHE A 298 5.98 7.79 2.83
C PHE A 298 7.44 8.20 2.64
N LEU A 299 7.68 9.50 2.38
CA LEU A 299 9.05 10.02 2.30
C LEU A 299 9.80 9.97 3.64
N TYR A 300 9.06 9.93 4.73
CA TYR A 300 9.61 9.82 6.07
C TYR A 300 9.70 8.38 6.54
N LEU A 301 8.70 7.55 6.22
CA LEU A 301 8.63 6.16 6.64
C LEU A 301 9.69 5.25 6.01
N GLU A 302 10.16 5.60 4.81
CA GLU A 302 11.18 4.83 4.07
C GLU A 302 12.62 5.21 4.43
N LYS A 303 12.84 6.03 5.50
CA LYS A 303 14.15 6.56 5.86
C LYS A 303 14.49 6.34 7.34
N GLU A 304 15.78 6.38 7.62
CA GLU A 304 16.34 6.30 8.98
C GLU A 304 16.55 7.68 9.63
N ASP A 305 16.40 8.77 8.86
CA ASP A 305 16.54 10.16 9.31
C ASP A 305 15.56 11.06 8.54
N TYR A 306 15.40 12.30 9.00
CA TYR A 306 14.53 13.28 8.37
C TYR A 306 14.90 13.50 6.90
N PRO A 307 13.94 13.42 5.97
CA PRO A 307 14.19 13.71 4.57
C PRO A 307 14.61 15.18 4.40
N THR A 308 15.70 15.42 3.71
CA THR A 308 16.20 16.76 3.42
C THR A 308 15.23 17.57 2.54
N GLU A 309 15.37 18.89 2.53
CA GLU A 309 14.61 19.77 1.62
C GLU A 309 14.78 19.34 0.14
N GLU A 310 16.01 19.00 -0.26
CA GLU A 310 16.30 18.65 -1.64
C GLU A 310 15.68 17.30 -2.07
N GLU A 311 15.67 16.32 -1.20
CA GLU A 311 15.03 15.04 -1.45
C GLU A 311 13.52 15.19 -1.61
N GLN A 312 12.89 15.93 -0.70
CA GLN A 312 11.47 16.23 -0.77
C GLN A 312 11.13 17.03 -2.03
N PHE A 313 11.93 18.06 -2.33
CA PHE A 313 11.77 18.89 -3.53
C PHE A 313 11.80 18.07 -4.82
N LYS A 314 12.77 17.14 -4.96
CA LYS A 314 12.86 16.27 -6.15
C LYS A 314 11.59 15.45 -6.35
N VAL A 315 11.06 14.86 -5.30
CA VAL A 315 9.84 14.05 -5.36
C VAL A 315 8.63 14.88 -5.74
N TYR A 316 8.43 16.02 -5.07
CA TYR A 316 7.30 16.90 -5.35
C TYR A 316 7.37 17.51 -6.75
N LYS A 317 8.55 17.95 -7.17
CA LYS A 317 8.79 18.45 -8.54
C LYS A 317 8.46 17.38 -9.57
N THR A 318 8.98 16.15 -9.39
CA THR A 318 8.68 15.03 -10.30
C THR A 318 7.19 14.80 -10.44
N ALA A 319 6.44 14.79 -9.32
CA ALA A 319 5.00 14.62 -9.35
C ALA A 319 4.29 15.72 -10.14
N VAL A 320 4.65 16.98 -9.90
CA VAL A 320 4.05 18.15 -10.55
C VAL A 320 4.35 18.19 -12.05
N GLU A 321 5.61 17.97 -12.44
CA GLU A 321 6.01 17.94 -13.85
C GLU A 321 5.35 16.79 -14.61
N THR A 322 5.32 15.59 -14.02
CA THR A 322 4.67 14.41 -14.62
C THR A 322 3.19 14.61 -14.87
N MET A 323 2.50 15.35 -13.99
CA MET A 323 1.07 15.66 -14.14
C MET A 323 0.78 16.76 -15.16
N ALA A 324 1.81 17.38 -15.77
CA ALA A 324 1.72 18.25 -16.95
C ALA A 324 0.59 19.31 -16.86
N GLY A 325 0.58 20.11 -15.80
CA GLY A 325 -0.38 21.19 -15.57
C GLY A 325 -1.72 20.78 -14.95
N LYS A 326 -1.95 19.47 -14.70
CA LYS A 326 -3.02 19.02 -13.82
C LYS A 326 -2.66 19.32 -12.35
N ASN A 327 -3.65 19.55 -11.50
CA ASN A 327 -3.41 19.89 -10.10
C ASN A 327 -2.85 18.69 -9.31
N VAL A 328 -1.90 18.97 -8.42
CA VAL A 328 -1.32 18.01 -7.48
C VAL A 328 -1.48 18.55 -6.06
N ILE A 329 -2.33 17.93 -5.27
CA ILE A 329 -2.54 18.29 -3.87
C ILE A 329 -1.63 17.41 -3.02
N ILE A 330 -0.69 18.03 -2.32
CA ILE A 330 0.26 17.34 -1.46
C ILE A 330 -0.12 17.62 -0.01
N ARG A 331 -0.39 16.54 0.74
CA ARG A 331 -0.65 16.61 2.16
C ARG A 331 0.69 16.74 2.91
N THR A 332 0.79 17.69 3.82
CA THR A 332 1.94 17.78 4.71
C THR A 332 1.98 16.59 5.66
N LEU A 333 3.06 16.47 6.40
CA LEU A 333 3.36 15.36 7.30
C LEU A 333 2.13 14.88 8.10
N ASP A 334 1.82 13.58 7.98
CA ASP A 334 0.80 12.90 8.77
C ASP A 334 1.37 11.61 9.39
N ILE A 335 2.40 11.80 10.22
CA ILE A 335 3.03 10.77 11.06
C ILE A 335 2.43 10.82 12.45
N GLY A 336 2.51 9.72 13.18
CA GLY A 336 1.87 9.48 14.46
C GLY A 336 0.80 8.39 14.38
N ALA A 337 0.14 8.08 15.47
CA ALA A 337 -0.81 6.98 15.57
C ALA A 337 -0.18 5.63 15.17
N ASP A 338 -0.60 5.09 14.04
CA ASP A 338 -0.15 3.82 13.46
C ASP A 338 1.15 3.93 12.64
N LYS A 339 1.60 5.16 12.34
CA LYS A 339 2.77 5.45 11.51
C LYS A 339 3.87 6.05 12.36
N GLN A 340 4.79 5.22 12.81
CA GLN A 340 5.91 5.65 13.65
C GLN A 340 7.24 5.56 12.90
N CYS A 341 8.09 6.59 13.10
CA CYS A 341 9.48 6.60 12.68
C CYS A 341 10.36 6.75 13.92
N ALA A 342 11.33 5.86 14.10
CA ALA A 342 12.18 5.83 15.29
C ALA A 342 12.90 7.16 15.55
N TYR A 343 13.34 7.85 14.49
CA TYR A 343 14.09 9.12 14.60
C TYR A 343 13.23 10.33 15.02
N PHE A 344 11.88 10.22 15.04
CA PHE A 344 11.02 11.24 15.65
C PHE A 344 11.06 11.19 17.17
N ASN A 345 11.61 10.13 17.77
CA ASN A 345 11.72 9.94 19.22
C ASN A 345 10.39 10.21 19.94
N MET A 346 9.29 9.74 19.36
CA MET A 346 7.96 9.89 19.94
C MET A 346 7.83 9.01 21.18
N GLU A 347 7.36 9.60 22.28
CA GLU A 347 7.06 8.84 23.49
C GLU A 347 5.90 7.87 23.23
N HIS A 348 5.85 6.78 23.98
CA HIS A 348 4.72 5.86 23.94
C HIS A 348 3.45 6.56 24.43
N GLU A 349 2.39 6.52 23.64
CA GLU A 349 1.09 7.07 23.98
C GLU A 349 0.06 5.95 24.10
N GLU A 350 -0.80 6.00 25.12
CA GLU A 350 -1.88 5.00 25.28
C GLU A 350 -2.97 5.13 24.22
N ASN A 351 -3.14 6.32 23.63
CA ASN A 351 -4.12 6.62 22.59
C ASN A 351 -3.46 7.38 21.42
N PRO A 352 -2.59 6.74 20.65
CA PRO A 352 -1.78 7.45 19.63
C PRO A 352 -2.60 8.19 18.58
N ALA A 353 -3.78 7.70 18.22
CA ALA A 353 -4.67 8.36 17.27
C ALA A 353 -5.19 9.72 17.79
N LEU A 354 -5.29 9.90 19.11
CA LEU A 354 -5.69 11.15 19.78
C LEU A 354 -4.49 11.99 20.23
N GLY A 355 -3.28 11.51 20.02
CA GLY A 355 -2.05 12.02 20.59
C GLY A 355 -1.28 13.01 19.68
N TYR A 356 0.04 12.91 19.78
CA TYR A 356 1.00 13.78 19.12
C TYR A 356 1.23 13.28 17.68
N ARG A 357 0.46 13.83 16.73
CA ARG A 357 0.52 13.44 15.31
C ARG A 357 0.30 14.63 14.38
N ALA A 358 0.70 14.43 13.10
CA ALA A 358 0.37 15.30 11.99
C ALA A 358 0.70 16.80 12.25
N ILE A 359 -0.28 17.68 12.09
CA ILE A 359 -0.06 19.13 12.30
C ILE A 359 0.44 19.48 13.70
N ARG A 360 0.15 18.67 14.72
CA ARG A 360 0.64 18.88 16.08
C ARG A 360 2.16 18.74 16.14
N ILE A 361 2.72 17.77 15.42
CA ILE A 361 4.18 17.62 15.23
C ILE A 361 4.72 18.84 14.48
N CYS A 362 4.10 19.21 13.37
CA CYS A 362 4.53 20.33 12.53
C CYS A 362 4.59 21.67 13.30
N LEU A 363 3.62 21.93 14.18
CA LEU A 363 3.57 23.18 14.96
C LEU A 363 4.49 23.18 16.19
N THR A 364 5.07 22.05 16.56
CA THR A 364 6.03 21.94 17.68
C THR A 364 7.45 21.67 17.22
N GLN A 365 7.63 20.96 16.10
CA GLN A 365 8.91 20.74 15.42
C GLN A 365 8.97 21.62 14.15
N ILE A 366 9.05 22.93 14.36
CA ILE A 366 8.91 23.93 13.30
C ILE A 366 9.96 23.77 12.21
N ASP A 367 11.17 23.35 12.53
CA ASP A 367 12.25 23.17 11.54
C ASP A 367 11.92 22.05 10.55
N VAL A 368 11.34 20.93 11.04
CA VAL A 368 10.87 19.84 10.17
C VAL A 368 9.76 20.34 9.24
N PHE A 369 8.83 21.10 9.78
CA PHE A 369 7.72 21.67 9.01
C PHE A 369 8.20 22.68 7.97
N LYS A 370 9.10 23.61 8.34
CA LYS A 370 9.70 24.58 7.41
C LYS A 370 10.45 23.87 6.28
N THR A 371 11.22 22.83 6.59
CA THR A 371 11.92 22.02 5.56
C THR A 371 10.95 21.47 4.53
N GLN A 372 9.82 20.91 4.96
CA GLN A 372 8.79 20.41 4.05
C GLN A 372 8.12 21.55 3.25
N LEU A 373 7.75 22.66 3.91
CA LEU A 373 7.12 23.80 3.25
C LEU A 373 8.04 24.42 2.19
N ARG A 374 9.33 24.60 2.49
CA ARG A 374 10.33 25.10 1.52
C ARG A 374 10.37 24.22 0.27
N ALA A 375 10.43 22.90 0.46
CA ALA A 375 10.42 21.95 -0.66
C ALA A 375 9.12 22.05 -1.49
N LEU A 376 7.95 22.20 -0.85
CA LEU A 376 6.65 22.35 -1.50
C LEU A 376 6.56 23.67 -2.30
N PHE A 377 6.97 24.79 -1.69
CA PHE A 377 6.99 26.09 -2.38
C PHE A 377 7.95 26.10 -3.56
N ARG A 378 9.14 25.54 -3.43
CA ARG A 378 10.07 25.37 -4.55
C ARG A 378 9.47 24.55 -5.69
N ALA A 379 8.83 23.42 -5.35
CA ALA A 379 8.20 22.56 -6.35
C ALA A 379 7.02 23.22 -7.06
N SER A 380 6.32 24.15 -6.42
CA SER A 380 5.19 24.88 -7.01
C SER A 380 5.57 25.80 -8.18
N ALA A 381 6.85 26.13 -8.34
CA ALA A 381 7.35 26.85 -9.52
C ALA A 381 7.30 26.02 -10.81
N TYR A 382 7.15 24.68 -10.72
CA TYR A 382 7.23 23.76 -11.84
C TYR A 382 5.86 23.28 -12.35
N GLY A 383 4.76 23.72 -11.73
CA GLY A 383 3.41 23.43 -12.19
C GLY A 383 2.34 23.68 -11.13
N LYS A 384 1.16 23.11 -11.30
CA LYS A 384 0.03 23.33 -10.36
C LYS A 384 0.16 22.45 -9.14
N LEU A 385 0.62 23.02 -8.05
CA LEU A 385 0.68 22.39 -6.74
C LEU A 385 -0.32 23.06 -5.79
N SER A 386 -0.94 22.28 -4.93
CA SER A 386 -1.71 22.74 -3.78
C SER A 386 -1.21 22.04 -2.51
N ILE A 387 -1.22 22.74 -1.39
CA ILE A 387 -0.78 22.22 -0.09
C ILE A 387 -2.00 21.93 0.76
N MET A 388 -2.04 20.80 1.43
CA MET A 388 -3.13 20.40 2.32
C MET A 388 -2.59 20.04 3.71
N TYR A 389 -3.17 20.67 4.75
CA TYR A 389 -2.76 20.46 6.14
C TYR A 389 -3.71 19.49 6.84
N PRO A 390 -3.21 18.36 7.38
CA PRO A 390 -4.02 17.33 8.04
C PRO A 390 -4.34 17.67 9.49
N MET A 391 -5.32 16.97 10.08
CA MET A 391 -5.62 16.97 11.52
C MET A 391 -5.93 18.33 12.15
N ILE A 392 -6.46 19.26 11.37
CA ILE A 392 -6.89 20.57 11.88
C ILE A 392 -8.10 20.41 12.79
N THR A 393 -8.09 21.14 13.91
CA THR A 393 -9.17 21.20 14.88
C THR A 393 -9.66 22.62 15.16
N SER A 394 -8.83 23.61 14.90
CA SER A 394 -9.03 24.98 15.36
C SER A 394 -8.50 26.04 14.39
N LEU A 395 -9.10 27.22 14.45
CA LEU A 395 -8.71 28.38 13.63
C LEU A 395 -7.29 28.87 13.93
N TRP A 396 -6.85 28.77 15.19
CA TRP A 396 -5.51 29.23 15.58
C TRP A 396 -4.40 28.40 14.90
N GLU A 397 -4.64 27.11 14.66
CA GLU A 397 -3.69 26.22 13.95
C GLU A 397 -3.48 26.74 12.53
N VAL A 398 -4.57 27.04 11.82
CA VAL A 398 -4.50 27.57 10.44
C VAL A 398 -3.78 28.93 10.41
N ARG A 399 -4.04 29.80 11.36
CA ARG A 399 -3.36 31.10 11.46
C ARG A 399 -1.88 30.92 11.75
N LYS A 400 -1.51 29.99 12.63
CA LYS A 400 -0.10 29.69 12.91
C LYS A 400 0.62 29.11 11.71
N ILE A 401 -0.04 28.25 10.94
CA ILE A 401 0.50 27.74 9.67
C ILE A 401 0.79 28.91 8.72
N LYS A 402 -0.14 29.84 8.56
CA LYS A 402 0.06 31.02 7.70
C LYS A 402 1.25 31.87 8.14
N GLU A 403 1.45 32.08 9.43
CA GLU A 403 2.62 32.79 9.94
C GLU A 403 3.92 32.09 9.51
N ILE A 404 3.99 30.75 9.68
CA ILE A 404 5.16 29.96 9.30
C ILE A 404 5.36 29.98 7.78
N VAL A 405 4.29 29.94 6.99
CA VAL A 405 4.35 30.06 5.53
C VAL A 405 4.96 31.39 5.11
N GLU A 406 4.56 32.50 5.71
CA GLU A 406 5.15 33.81 5.40
C GLU A 406 6.63 33.90 5.80
N GLU A 407 7.03 33.27 6.91
CA GLU A 407 8.44 33.13 7.27
C GLU A 407 9.22 32.35 6.20
N VAL A 408 8.67 31.22 5.73
CA VAL A 408 9.28 30.39 4.68
C VAL A 408 9.42 31.16 3.38
N LYS A 409 8.39 31.91 2.96
CA LYS A 409 8.46 32.75 1.75
C LYS A 409 9.54 33.81 1.88
N ALA A 410 9.63 34.49 3.03
CA ALA A 410 10.67 35.49 3.27
C ALA A 410 12.08 34.88 3.20
N GLU A 411 12.29 33.67 3.75
CA GLU A 411 13.57 32.97 3.64
C GLU A 411 13.94 32.60 2.19
N LEU A 412 12.95 32.16 1.40
CA LEU A 412 13.15 31.82 -0.02
C LEU A 412 13.48 33.08 -0.84
N ASP A 413 12.80 34.21 -0.56
CA ASP A 413 13.05 35.51 -1.19
C ASP A 413 14.46 36.02 -0.88
N GLU A 414 14.89 35.93 0.38
CA GLU A 414 16.25 36.35 0.80
C GLU A 414 17.33 35.53 0.09
N GLN A 415 17.06 34.24 -0.16
CA GLN A 415 17.96 33.34 -0.86
C GLN A 415 17.85 33.42 -2.39
N GLY A 416 16.92 34.19 -2.93
CA GLY A 416 16.67 34.30 -4.37
C GLY A 416 16.16 33.00 -5.01
N ILE A 417 15.48 32.15 -4.22
CA ILE A 417 14.93 30.87 -4.68
C ILE A 417 13.53 31.11 -5.24
N ALA A 418 13.31 30.71 -6.48
CA ALA A 418 12.01 30.84 -7.15
C ALA A 418 10.98 29.86 -6.59
N TYR A 419 9.75 30.34 -6.37
CA TYR A 419 8.60 29.54 -5.98
C TYR A 419 7.31 30.09 -6.64
N GLY A 420 6.25 29.27 -6.65
CA GLY A 420 4.92 29.68 -7.11
C GLY A 420 3.99 30.03 -5.96
N GLU A 421 2.72 30.29 -6.28
CA GLU A 421 1.66 30.56 -5.31
C GLU A 421 0.72 29.34 -5.21
N PRO A 422 1.08 28.29 -4.46
CA PRO A 422 0.23 27.13 -4.29
C PRO A 422 -1.03 27.48 -3.48
N LYS A 423 -2.17 26.93 -3.90
CA LYS A 423 -3.38 26.99 -3.07
C LYS A 423 -3.15 26.22 -1.79
N GLN A 424 -3.69 26.76 -0.69
CA GLN A 424 -3.55 26.17 0.63
C GLN A 424 -4.91 25.77 1.19
N GLY A 425 -5.09 24.48 1.45
CA GLY A 425 -6.31 23.92 2.01
C GLY A 425 -6.05 23.10 3.26
N ILE A 426 -7.12 22.63 3.87
CA ILE A 426 -7.05 21.78 5.05
C ILE A 426 -7.83 20.50 4.86
N MET A 427 -7.41 19.45 5.55
CA MET A 427 -8.19 18.24 5.67
C MET A 427 -9.21 18.40 6.80
N ILE A 428 -10.48 18.18 6.46
CA ILE A 428 -11.57 18.14 7.43
C ILE A 428 -11.78 16.67 7.81
N GLU A 429 -11.22 16.29 8.94
CA GLU A 429 -11.21 14.88 9.38
C GLU A 429 -11.42 14.72 10.88
N THR A 430 -11.72 15.83 11.57
CA THR A 430 -12.09 15.84 12.98
C THR A 430 -13.49 16.43 13.15
N PRO A 431 -14.32 15.94 14.07
CA PRO A 431 -15.63 16.53 14.36
C PRO A 431 -15.53 18.02 14.75
N ALA A 432 -14.44 18.41 15.42
CA ALA A 432 -14.20 19.79 15.78
C ALA A 432 -14.08 20.69 14.54
N ALA A 433 -13.27 20.26 13.54
CA ALA A 433 -13.11 21.01 12.30
C ALA A 433 -14.44 21.14 11.53
N VAL A 434 -15.27 20.07 11.51
CA VAL A 434 -16.60 20.13 10.90
C VAL A 434 -17.45 21.22 11.55
N MET A 435 -17.51 21.26 12.88
CA MET A 435 -18.34 22.22 13.61
C MET A 435 -17.92 23.67 13.43
N VAL A 436 -16.62 23.93 13.21
CA VAL A 436 -16.09 25.28 12.98
C VAL A 436 -15.73 25.54 11.51
N SER A 437 -16.18 24.66 10.60
CA SER A 437 -15.84 24.74 9.17
C SER A 437 -16.25 26.06 8.51
N GLY A 438 -17.32 26.70 8.98
CA GLY A 438 -17.73 28.02 8.48
C GLY A 438 -16.71 29.13 8.74
N GLU A 439 -15.96 29.06 9.84
CA GLU A 439 -14.88 30.01 10.14
C GLU A 439 -13.58 29.60 9.44
N LEU A 440 -13.28 28.29 9.41
CA LEU A 440 -12.09 27.76 8.73
C LEU A 440 -12.13 28.07 7.22
N ALA A 441 -13.30 27.99 6.59
CA ALA A 441 -13.49 28.27 5.17
C ALA A 441 -13.09 29.68 4.74
N LYS A 442 -13.08 30.64 5.66
CA LYS A 442 -12.65 32.03 5.40
C LYS A 442 -11.13 32.19 5.35
N GLU A 443 -10.40 31.19 5.81
CA GLU A 443 -8.95 31.25 5.98
C GLU A 443 -8.18 30.38 4.95
N VAL A 444 -8.86 29.57 4.15
CA VAL A 444 -8.22 28.61 3.24
C VAL A 444 -8.85 28.61 1.85
N ASP A 445 -8.18 28.01 0.87
CA ASP A 445 -8.63 27.97 -0.52
C ASP A 445 -9.53 26.78 -0.84
N PHE A 446 -9.50 25.72 -0.02
CA PHE A 446 -10.31 24.52 -0.21
C PHE A 446 -10.36 23.64 1.03
N PHE A 447 -11.36 22.75 1.04
CA PHE A 447 -11.47 21.64 1.97
C PHE A 447 -11.33 20.31 1.26
N SER A 448 -10.65 19.35 1.90
CA SER A 448 -10.65 17.95 1.52
C SER A 448 -11.08 17.12 2.72
N ILE A 449 -12.15 16.34 2.57
CA ILE A 449 -12.75 15.61 3.69
C ILE A 449 -12.07 14.24 3.81
N GLY A 450 -11.36 14.02 4.92
CA GLY A 450 -10.72 12.76 5.27
C GLY A 450 -11.70 11.83 5.98
N THR A 451 -12.53 11.11 5.22
CA THR A 451 -13.66 10.35 5.77
C THR A 451 -13.27 9.21 6.69
N ASN A 452 -12.06 8.64 6.55
CA ASN A 452 -11.60 7.55 7.40
C ASN A 452 -11.40 8.00 8.85
N ASP A 453 -10.60 9.06 9.05
CA ASP A 453 -10.35 9.64 10.37
C ASP A 453 -11.60 10.34 10.90
N LEU A 454 -12.37 11.02 10.05
CA LEU A 454 -13.65 11.60 10.46
C LEU A 454 -14.60 10.55 11.03
N THR A 455 -14.72 9.38 10.40
CA THR A 455 -15.55 8.27 10.89
C THR A 455 -15.01 7.74 12.21
N GLN A 456 -13.69 7.49 12.29
CA GLN A 456 -13.02 7.01 13.50
C GLN A 456 -13.31 7.91 14.71
N TYR A 457 -13.09 9.21 14.57
CA TYR A 457 -13.27 10.17 15.66
C TYR A 457 -14.75 10.44 15.99
N THR A 458 -15.62 10.43 15.00
CA THR A 458 -17.06 10.67 15.21
C THR A 458 -17.72 9.51 15.92
N LEU A 459 -17.40 8.28 15.52
CA LEU A 459 -17.99 7.07 16.12
C LEU A 459 -17.19 6.57 17.33
N ALA A 460 -16.05 7.19 17.66
CA ALA A 460 -15.14 6.79 18.73
C ALA A 460 -14.71 5.30 18.58
N VAL A 461 -14.37 4.88 17.37
CA VAL A 461 -14.02 3.51 17.02
C VAL A 461 -12.63 3.50 16.39
N ASP A 462 -11.74 2.69 16.93
CA ASP A 462 -10.44 2.43 16.30
C ASP A 462 -10.62 1.54 15.07
N ARG A 463 -10.42 2.11 13.89
CA ARG A 463 -10.55 1.42 12.59
C ARG A 463 -9.50 0.33 12.36
N GLN A 464 -8.43 0.32 13.16
CA GLN A 464 -7.38 -0.68 13.08
C GLN A 464 -7.67 -1.93 13.93
N ASN A 465 -8.66 -1.85 14.81
CA ASN A 465 -9.02 -2.96 15.67
C ASN A 465 -10.07 -3.86 15.00
N PRO A 466 -9.70 -5.07 14.53
CA PRO A 466 -10.63 -5.97 13.83
C PRO A 466 -11.86 -6.39 14.66
N LYS A 467 -11.77 -6.29 15.99
CA LYS A 467 -12.90 -6.60 16.89
C LYS A 467 -14.01 -5.55 16.81
N LEU A 468 -13.69 -4.37 16.27
CA LEU A 468 -14.59 -3.22 16.18
C LEU A 468 -15.15 -3.01 14.77
N ASP A 469 -14.82 -3.83 13.79
CA ASP A 469 -15.22 -3.66 12.38
C ASP A 469 -16.72 -3.42 12.22
N ARG A 470 -17.56 -4.15 12.96
CA ARG A 470 -19.02 -3.98 12.90
C ARG A 470 -19.53 -2.65 13.48
N PHE A 471 -18.70 -1.91 14.21
CA PHE A 471 -19.03 -0.59 14.78
C PHE A 471 -18.50 0.55 13.93
N PHE A 472 -17.57 0.26 13.03
CA PHE A 472 -17.01 1.22 12.08
C PHE A 472 -17.91 1.26 10.85
N ASP A 473 -18.87 2.18 10.84
CA ASP A 473 -19.83 2.37 9.74
C ASP A 473 -19.57 3.69 9.01
N PRO A 474 -18.86 3.68 7.86
CA PRO A 474 -18.63 4.89 7.06
C PRO A 474 -19.92 5.49 6.48
N HIS A 475 -20.99 4.71 6.36
CA HIS A 475 -22.30 5.16 5.88
C HIS A 475 -23.19 5.73 6.99
N HIS A 476 -22.66 5.85 8.20
CA HIS A 476 -23.42 6.33 9.34
C HIS A 476 -24.02 7.72 9.06
N PRO A 477 -25.32 7.96 9.38
CA PRO A 477 -26.00 9.22 9.06
C PRO A 477 -25.29 10.46 9.60
N ALA A 478 -24.59 10.36 10.72
CA ALA A 478 -23.78 11.46 11.28
C ALA A 478 -22.65 11.87 10.31
N ILE A 479 -21.97 10.91 9.67
CA ILE A 479 -20.89 11.18 8.73
C ILE A 479 -21.44 11.91 7.50
N LEU A 480 -22.53 11.42 6.92
CA LEU A 480 -23.18 12.04 5.75
C LEU A 480 -23.67 13.46 6.08
N ALA A 481 -24.23 13.68 7.28
CA ALA A 481 -24.63 15.00 7.74
C ALA A 481 -23.44 15.96 7.92
N MET A 482 -22.30 15.47 8.44
CA MET A 482 -21.07 16.24 8.59
C MET A 482 -20.49 16.63 7.23
N ILE A 483 -20.44 15.71 6.26
CA ILE A 483 -19.99 16.00 4.89
C ILE A 483 -20.85 17.11 4.30
N ARG A 484 -22.16 17.01 4.39
CA ARG A 484 -23.11 18.06 3.90
C ARG A 484 -22.81 19.41 4.54
N MET A 485 -22.66 19.46 5.85
CA MET A 485 -22.35 20.71 6.58
C MET A 485 -21.06 21.34 6.08
N VAL A 486 -20.00 20.56 5.89
CA VAL A 486 -18.70 21.05 5.40
C VAL A 486 -18.82 21.63 3.99
N VAL A 487 -19.50 20.91 3.08
CA VAL A 487 -19.72 21.37 1.70
C VAL A 487 -20.52 22.68 1.68
N GLU A 488 -21.60 22.78 2.44
CA GLU A 488 -22.40 23.99 2.52
C GLU A 488 -21.60 25.19 3.06
N ASN A 489 -20.79 24.98 4.10
CA ASN A 489 -19.96 26.03 4.68
C ASN A 489 -18.83 26.47 3.74
N ALA A 490 -18.21 25.52 3.01
CA ALA A 490 -17.25 25.83 1.97
C ALA A 490 -17.86 26.71 0.88
N HIS A 491 -19.01 26.33 0.35
CA HIS A 491 -19.68 27.08 -0.71
C HIS A 491 -20.15 28.48 -0.25
N LYS A 492 -20.62 28.61 0.98
CA LYS A 492 -20.96 29.93 1.56
C LYS A 492 -19.74 30.87 1.62
N ALA A 493 -18.55 30.33 1.78
CA ALA A 493 -17.29 31.08 1.78
C ALA A 493 -16.67 31.23 0.39
N GLY A 494 -17.22 30.59 -0.65
CA GLY A 494 -16.74 30.67 -2.03
C GLY A 494 -15.54 29.74 -2.32
N ILE A 495 -15.28 28.76 -1.47
CA ILE A 495 -14.25 27.72 -1.68
C ILE A 495 -14.90 26.38 -2.07
N TRP A 496 -14.13 25.50 -2.70
CA TRP A 496 -14.60 24.17 -3.04
C TRP A 496 -14.33 23.14 -1.93
N ALA A 497 -15.11 22.05 -1.89
CA ALA A 497 -14.95 20.95 -0.97
C ALA A 497 -14.91 19.61 -1.72
N GLY A 498 -13.90 18.80 -1.40
CA GLY A 498 -13.72 17.45 -1.94
C GLY A 498 -13.70 16.36 -0.87
N ILE A 499 -13.67 15.11 -1.32
CA ILE A 499 -13.52 13.92 -0.48
C ILE A 499 -12.28 13.15 -0.95
N CYS A 500 -11.34 12.90 -0.03
CA CYS A 500 -10.13 12.12 -0.32
C CYS A 500 -10.03 10.81 0.46
N GLY A 501 -10.94 10.56 1.40
CA GLY A 501 -11.04 9.27 2.10
C GLY A 501 -11.62 8.15 1.23
N GLU A 502 -11.59 6.93 1.74
CA GLU A 502 -12.07 5.73 1.00
C GLU A 502 -13.52 5.81 0.57
N LEU A 503 -14.34 6.51 1.35
CA LEU A 503 -15.75 6.73 1.05
C LEU A 503 -15.97 7.45 -0.30
N GLY A 504 -14.98 8.26 -0.75
CA GLY A 504 -15.02 8.91 -2.07
C GLY A 504 -15.05 7.93 -3.25
N ALA A 505 -14.55 6.71 -3.05
CA ALA A 505 -14.56 5.63 -4.05
C ALA A 505 -15.83 4.76 -3.99
N ASP A 506 -16.70 5.00 -3.01
CA ASP A 506 -17.96 4.24 -2.88
C ASP A 506 -18.95 4.64 -3.97
N THR A 507 -19.15 3.71 -4.89
CA THR A 507 -20.06 3.92 -6.04
C THR A 507 -21.53 4.04 -5.64
N SER A 508 -21.91 3.52 -4.48
CA SER A 508 -23.29 3.61 -3.97
C SER A 508 -23.63 5.02 -3.47
N LEU A 509 -22.64 5.76 -2.95
CA LEU A 509 -22.78 7.10 -2.41
C LEU A 509 -22.41 8.22 -3.41
N THR A 510 -21.75 7.87 -4.53
CA THR A 510 -21.27 8.88 -5.49
C THR A 510 -22.38 9.88 -5.88
N LYS A 511 -23.58 9.41 -6.23
CA LYS A 511 -24.71 10.29 -6.63
C LYS A 511 -25.15 11.20 -5.48
N GLU A 512 -25.14 10.71 -4.25
CA GLU A 512 -25.50 11.48 -3.07
C GLU A 512 -24.45 12.58 -2.80
N PHE A 513 -23.16 12.28 -2.91
CA PHE A 513 -22.11 13.29 -2.79
C PHE A 513 -22.23 14.39 -3.85
N LEU A 514 -22.51 14.01 -5.10
CA LEU A 514 -22.76 14.99 -6.17
C LEU A 514 -23.98 15.86 -5.87
N ALA A 515 -25.06 15.28 -5.32
CA ALA A 515 -26.27 15.99 -4.93
C ALA A 515 -26.05 16.89 -3.70
N MET A 516 -25.18 16.51 -2.75
CA MET A 516 -24.73 17.38 -1.64
C MET A 516 -23.92 18.58 -2.13
N GLY A 517 -23.39 18.52 -3.35
CA GLY A 517 -22.58 19.60 -3.90
C GLY A 517 -21.08 19.36 -3.87
N VAL A 518 -20.61 18.19 -3.49
CA VAL A 518 -19.17 17.87 -3.51
C VAL A 518 -18.56 18.19 -4.88
N ASP A 519 -17.46 18.92 -4.88
CA ASP A 519 -16.79 19.44 -6.07
C ASP A 519 -15.68 18.52 -6.57
N GLU A 520 -15.06 17.74 -5.67
CA GLU A 520 -13.93 16.89 -5.96
C GLU A 520 -14.08 15.51 -5.30
N LEU A 521 -13.78 14.47 -6.05
CA LEU A 521 -13.62 13.11 -5.55
C LEU A 521 -12.21 12.63 -5.86
N SER A 522 -11.44 12.35 -4.80
CA SER A 522 -10.09 11.81 -4.89
C SER A 522 -10.08 10.35 -4.45
N VAL A 523 -9.75 9.46 -5.38
CA VAL A 523 -9.95 8.02 -5.23
C VAL A 523 -8.69 7.25 -5.67
N SER A 524 -8.63 5.96 -5.41
CA SER A 524 -7.57 5.13 -5.99
C SER A 524 -7.60 5.22 -7.52
N ALA A 525 -6.43 5.09 -8.17
CA ALA A 525 -6.34 5.19 -9.63
C ALA A 525 -7.30 4.23 -10.35
N GLY A 526 -7.48 3.01 -9.83
CA GLY A 526 -8.42 2.02 -10.38
C GLY A 526 -9.90 2.41 -10.28
N SER A 527 -10.26 3.29 -9.35
CA SER A 527 -11.65 3.76 -9.16
C SER A 527 -12.02 4.96 -10.04
N ILE A 528 -11.07 5.58 -10.73
CA ILE A 528 -11.32 6.76 -11.58
C ILE A 528 -12.39 6.48 -12.65
N LEU A 529 -12.22 5.45 -13.45
CA LEU A 529 -13.16 5.17 -14.55
C LEU A 529 -14.54 4.71 -14.07
N PRO A 530 -14.68 3.85 -13.04
CA PRO A 530 -15.96 3.54 -12.42
C PRO A 530 -16.72 4.77 -11.92
N ILE A 531 -16.06 5.67 -11.18
CA ILE A 531 -16.68 6.90 -10.69
C ILE A 531 -17.02 7.85 -11.84
N ARG A 532 -16.16 7.99 -12.86
CA ARG A 532 -16.45 8.78 -14.07
C ARG A 532 -17.71 8.32 -14.75
N LYS A 533 -17.93 7.01 -14.87
CA LYS A 533 -19.17 6.46 -15.43
C LYS A 533 -20.39 6.99 -14.68
N ILE A 534 -20.38 6.94 -13.36
CA ILE A 534 -21.49 7.40 -12.53
C ILE A 534 -21.72 8.91 -12.71
N ILE A 535 -20.63 9.71 -12.71
CA ILE A 535 -20.72 11.16 -12.95
C ILE A 535 -21.42 11.44 -14.28
N LEU A 536 -21.00 10.77 -15.37
CA LEU A 536 -21.55 10.96 -16.71
C LEU A 536 -23.02 10.52 -16.84
N GLU A 537 -23.47 9.57 -16.03
CA GLU A 537 -24.83 9.04 -16.00
C GLU A 537 -25.73 9.76 -14.98
N THR A 538 -25.22 10.72 -14.21
CA THR A 538 -25.98 11.41 -13.16
C THR A 538 -26.57 12.70 -13.69
N ASP A 539 -27.89 12.88 -13.45
CA ASP A 539 -28.63 14.12 -13.69
C ASP A 539 -29.05 14.71 -12.33
N LEU A 540 -28.37 15.77 -11.90
CA LEU A 540 -28.62 16.41 -10.61
C LEU A 540 -29.92 17.19 -10.55
N SER A 541 -30.53 17.55 -11.70
CA SER A 541 -31.82 18.22 -11.74
C SER A 541 -32.93 17.39 -11.12
N GLN A 542 -32.77 16.07 -11.08
CA GLN A 542 -33.72 15.13 -10.49
C GLN A 542 -33.62 15.04 -8.97
N TYR A 543 -32.46 15.37 -8.39
CA TYR A 543 -32.20 15.28 -6.93
C TYR A 543 -32.61 16.53 -6.14
N GLY A 544 -32.85 17.65 -6.81
CA GLY A 544 -33.15 18.94 -6.17
C GLY A 544 -34.54 19.08 -5.54
N LYS A 545 -35.39 18.06 -5.58
CA LYS A 545 -36.77 18.11 -5.06
C LYS A 545 -36.96 17.34 -3.75
N ASP A 546 -36.08 16.44 -3.40
CA ASP A 546 -36.22 15.54 -2.25
C ASP A 546 -35.28 15.84 -1.08
N ILE A 547 -34.42 16.87 -1.21
CA ILE A 547 -33.43 17.23 -0.20
C ILE A 547 -33.75 18.65 0.37
N LYS A 548 -34.94 18.80 0.92
CA LYS A 548 -35.31 19.96 1.75
C LYS A 548 -35.63 19.52 3.16
#